data_ad2d6a3084244256d91ec51301d5a6a3
#
_entry.id   ad2d6a3084244256d91ec51301d5a6a3
#
_cell.length_a   1.000
_cell.length_b   1.000
_cell.length_c   1.000
_cell.angle_alpha   90.00
_cell.angle_beta   90.00
_cell.angle_gamma   90.00
#
_symmetry.space_group_name_H-M   'P 1'
#
loop_
_entity.id
_entity.type
_entity.pdbx_description
1 polymer ?
#
loop_
_entity_poly.entity_id
_entity_poly.type
_entity_poly.pdbx_seq_one_letter_code
_entity_poly.pdbx_strand_id
1 'polypeptide(L)'
;VLLNADVLCDYPLAKLCRHELTGGAFGHLILVPNPEQHSQGDFALNTQGLVLPSGSPRYTFSGISLLHPNLVRQFPNARQVFPLREALSWAMQQGRITGEVYEGHWLDVGTPARLAAAQVLWAELCGDKIIP
;
A
#
# COMPACT_ATOMS: atom_id res chain seq x y z
N VAL A 1 -6.04 -3.63 9.31
CA VAL A 1 -4.79 -3.53 8.55
C VAL A 1 -4.65 -4.74 7.63
N LEU A 2 -4.35 -4.48 6.37
CA LEU A 2 -4.10 -5.52 5.38
C LEU A 2 -2.66 -5.38 4.89
N LEU A 3 -1.92 -6.49 4.88
CA LEU A 3 -0.53 -6.56 4.43
C LEU A 3 -0.37 -7.62 3.36
N ASN A 4 0.36 -7.30 2.29
CA ASN A 4 0.78 -8.30 1.33
C ASN A 4 1.92 -9.15 1.92
N ALA A 5 1.92 -10.44 1.61
CA ALA A 5 2.87 -11.38 2.19
C ALA A 5 4.27 -11.32 1.56
N ASP A 6 4.41 -10.68 0.40
CA ASP A 6 5.64 -10.64 -0.40
C ASP A 6 6.33 -9.27 -0.36
N VAL A 7 6.24 -8.58 0.77
CA VAL A 7 6.79 -7.23 0.94
C VAL A 7 7.66 -7.18 2.18
N LEU A 8 8.85 -6.58 2.04
CA LEU A 8 9.69 -6.17 3.16
C LEU A 8 9.63 -4.64 3.26
N CYS A 9 9.24 -4.13 4.43
CA CYS A 9 9.08 -2.70 4.64
C CYS A 9 9.27 -2.36 6.12
N ASP A 10 9.89 -1.22 6.39
CA ASP A 10 10.06 -0.73 7.76
C ASP A 10 9.03 0.34 8.15
N TYR A 11 7.91 0.41 7.45
CA TYR A 11 6.83 1.31 7.81
C TYR A 11 6.31 1.00 9.23
N PRO A 12 6.13 2.01 10.08
CA PRO A 12 5.68 1.80 11.46
C PRO A 12 4.18 1.43 11.50
N LEU A 13 3.88 0.14 11.52
CA LEU A 13 2.50 -0.37 11.48
C LEU A 13 1.64 0.13 12.63
N ALA A 14 2.23 0.43 13.79
CA ALA A 14 1.50 1.00 14.92
C ALA A 14 0.85 2.35 14.57
N LYS A 15 1.52 3.14 13.73
CA LYS A 15 0.96 4.41 13.24
C LYS A 15 -0.30 4.17 12.40
N LEU A 16 -0.29 3.15 11.54
CA LEU A 16 -1.44 2.79 10.71
C LEU A 16 -2.59 2.26 11.57
N CYS A 17 -2.30 1.46 12.58
CA CYS A 17 -3.32 0.95 13.50
C CYS A 17 -4.05 2.05 14.26
N ARG A 18 -3.40 3.19 14.46
CA ARG A 18 -4.00 4.35 15.12
C ARG A 18 -4.62 5.35 14.16
N HIS A 19 -4.46 5.15 12.87
CA HIS A 19 -5.03 6.04 11.85
C HIS A 19 -6.55 5.93 11.86
N GLU A 20 -7.24 7.08 11.85
CA GLU A 20 -8.69 7.12 11.77
C GLU A 20 -9.14 7.40 10.35
N LEU A 21 -10.06 6.57 9.85
CA LEU A 21 -10.71 6.80 8.56
C LEU A 21 -11.83 7.82 8.75
N THR A 22 -11.59 9.06 8.36
CA THR A 22 -12.53 10.16 8.51
C THR A 22 -13.21 10.52 7.20
N GLY A 23 -14.30 11.31 7.27
CA GLY A 23 -14.97 11.83 6.07
C GLY A 23 -15.63 10.76 5.20
N GLY A 24 -15.96 9.60 5.77
CA GLY A 24 -16.53 8.50 5.00
C GLY A 24 -15.51 7.72 4.18
N ALA A 25 -14.22 7.85 4.47
CA ALA A 25 -13.17 7.10 3.78
C ALA A 25 -13.34 5.58 4.00
N PHE A 26 -13.14 4.82 2.93
CA PHE A 26 -13.18 3.35 2.97
C PHE A 26 -11.81 2.72 3.13
N GLY A 27 -10.76 3.51 3.01
CA GLY A 27 -9.40 2.99 3.16
C GLY A 27 -8.35 4.07 3.15
N HIS A 28 -7.17 3.69 3.66
CA HIS A 28 -5.96 4.50 3.64
C HIS A 28 -4.82 3.62 3.13
N LEU A 29 -4.18 4.04 2.04
CA LEU A 29 -3.12 3.27 1.40
C LEU A 29 -1.76 3.87 1.73
N ILE A 30 -0.79 3.02 1.99
CA ILE A 30 0.60 3.42 2.05
C ILE A 30 1.20 3.23 0.66
N LEU A 31 1.62 4.32 0.06
CA LEU A 31 2.25 4.35 -1.26
C LEU A 31 3.76 4.53 -1.08
N VAL A 32 4.52 4.09 -2.07
CA VAL A 32 5.97 4.26 -2.10
C VAL A 32 6.38 4.83 -3.46
N PRO A 33 7.55 5.50 -3.54
CA PRO A 33 8.10 5.90 -4.83
C PRO A 33 8.22 4.70 -5.76
N ASN A 34 8.00 4.90 -7.05
CA ASN A 34 7.99 3.81 -8.02
C ASN A 34 9.38 3.17 -8.10
N PRO A 35 9.49 1.84 -7.87
CA PRO A 35 10.74 1.15 -8.10
C PRO A 35 11.05 1.08 -9.59
N GLU A 36 12.31 0.80 -9.92
CA GLU A 36 12.78 0.77 -11.29
C GLU A 36 12.00 -0.18 -12.19
N GLN A 37 11.62 -1.36 -11.64
CA GLN A 37 10.85 -2.37 -12.37
C GLN A 37 9.36 -2.04 -12.50
N HIS A 38 8.89 -0.95 -11.89
CA HIS A 38 7.48 -0.53 -11.92
C HIS A 38 7.36 0.99 -12.02
N SER A 39 8.02 1.55 -13.03
CA SER A 39 8.18 3.00 -13.19
C SER A 39 6.87 3.76 -13.40
N GLN A 40 5.82 3.10 -13.86
CA GLN A 40 4.52 3.74 -14.10
C GLN A 40 3.68 3.88 -12.83
N GLY A 41 3.99 3.11 -11.79
CA GLY A 41 3.23 3.10 -10.56
C GLY A 41 1.83 2.51 -10.70
N ASP A 42 1.08 2.57 -9.61
CA ASP A 42 -0.28 2.02 -9.55
C ASP A 42 -1.34 3.11 -9.52
N PHE A 43 -1.14 4.15 -8.72
CA PHE A 43 -2.14 5.16 -8.42
C PHE A 43 -1.53 6.54 -8.32
N ALA A 44 -2.37 7.57 -8.52
CA ALA A 44 -1.99 8.94 -8.25
C ALA A 44 -2.38 9.35 -6.82
N LEU A 45 -1.68 10.34 -6.29
CA LEU A 45 -2.00 10.97 -5.01
C LEU A 45 -2.10 12.47 -5.24
N ASN A 46 -3.25 13.07 -4.92
CA ASN A 46 -3.44 14.50 -5.08
C ASN A 46 -2.98 15.30 -3.85
N THR A 47 -3.04 16.61 -3.94
CA THR A 47 -2.61 17.50 -2.85
C THR A 47 -3.53 17.46 -1.63
N GLN A 48 -4.71 16.90 -1.77
CA GLN A 48 -5.68 16.73 -0.68
C GLN A 48 -5.50 15.41 0.07
N GLY A 49 -4.54 14.57 -0.35
CA GLY A 49 -4.32 13.26 0.25
C GLY A 49 -5.26 12.18 -0.24
N LEU A 50 -5.94 12.40 -1.36
CA LEU A 50 -6.79 11.39 -1.98
C LEU A 50 -6.01 10.58 -3.01
N VAL A 51 -6.21 9.27 -2.98
CA VAL A 51 -5.65 8.34 -3.96
C VAL A 51 -6.62 8.20 -5.12
N LEU A 52 -6.09 8.32 -6.33
CA LEU A 52 -6.87 8.32 -7.57
C LEU A 52 -6.35 7.23 -8.51
N PRO A 53 -7.23 6.63 -9.32
CA PRO A 53 -6.81 5.57 -10.25
C PRO A 53 -5.93 6.10 -11.40
N SER A 54 -6.02 7.38 -11.70
CA SER A 54 -5.22 8.02 -12.74
C SER A 54 -4.83 9.44 -12.33
N GLY A 55 -3.85 10.00 -13.01
CA GLY A 55 -3.34 11.34 -12.73
C GLY A 55 -1.86 11.33 -12.43
N SER A 56 -1.34 12.45 -11.95
CA SER A 56 0.07 12.66 -11.63
C SER A 56 0.18 13.50 -10.35
N PRO A 57 1.18 13.28 -9.50
CA PRO A 57 2.20 12.23 -9.59
C PRO A 57 1.67 10.83 -9.27
N ARG A 58 2.36 9.81 -9.79
CA ARG A 58 1.97 8.41 -9.58
C ARG A 58 2.96 7.70 -8.67
N TYR A 59 2.42 6.79 -7.89
CA TYR A 59 3.18 6.01 -6.90
C TYR A 59 2.81 4.54 -6.97
N THR A 60 3.62 3.71 -6.37
CA THR A 60 3.38 2.27 -6.25
C THR A 60 2.66 1.97 -4.94
N PHE A 61 1.66 1.11 -4.99
CA PHE A 61 1.01 0.62 -3.78
C PHE A 61 1.96 -0.35 -3.06
N SER A 62 2.25 -0.02 -1.80
CA SER A 62 3.20 -0.81 -1.01
C SER A 62 2.69 -2.19 -0.62
N GLY A 63 1.40 -2.44 -0.72
CA GLY A 63 0.78 -3.63 -0.15
C GLY A 63 0.36 -3.48 1.31
N ILE A 64 0.52 -2.29 1.88
CA ILE A 64 0.17 -1.98 3.27
C ILE A 64 -1.02 -1.01 3.24
N SER A 65 -2.11 -1.37 3.90
CA SER A 65 -3.32 -0.55 3.91
C SER A 65 -4.15 -0.74 5.17
N LEU A 66 -4.95 0.28 5.47
CA LEU A 66 -6.03 0.20 6.44
C LEU A 66 -7.35 0.28 5.67
N LEU A 67 -8.18 -0.74 5.77
CA LEU A 67 -9.43 -0.82 5.02
C LEU A 67 -10.62 -0.92 5.95
N HIS A 68 -11.69 -0.21 5.62
CA HIS A 68 -12.96 -0.33 6.30
C HIS A 68 -13.77 -1.47 5.67
N PRO A 69 -14.48 -2.29 6.45
CA PRO A 69 -15.31 -3.38 5.88
C PRO A 69 -16.35 -2.92 4.87
N ASN A 70 -16.81 -1.68 4.96
CA ASN A 70 -17.76 -1.11 3.99
C ASN A 70 -17.20 -0.99 2.58
N LEU A 71 -15.89 -1.00 2.41
CA LEU A 71 -15.29 -1.06 1.09
C LEU A 71 -15.83 -2.25 0.30
N VAL A 72 -15.86 -3.43 0.92
CA VAL A 72 -16.37 -4.65 0.31
C VAL A 72 -17.90 -4.73 0.37
N ARG A 73 -18.49 -4.36 1.51
CA ARG A 73 -19.95 -4.44 1.70
C ARG A 73 -20.72 -3.56 0.73
N GLN A 74 -20.19 -2.40 0.38
CA GLN A 74 -20.87 -1.45 -0.51
C GLN A 74 -20.41 -1.53 -1.95
N PHE A 75 -19.34 -2.27 -2.24
CA PHE A 75 -18.87 -2.43 -3.61
C PHE A 75 -19.94 -3.15 -4.46
N PRO A 76 -20.46 -2.51 -5.54
CA PRO A 76 -21.60 -3.05 -6.28
C PRO A 76 -21.32 -4.39 -6.96
N ASN A 77 -20.07 -4.63 -7.36
CA ASN A 77 -19.67 -5.85 -8.05
C ASN A 77 -19.01 -6.88 -7.10
N ALA A 78 -19.23 -6.77 -5.80
CA ALA A 78 -18.73 -7.73 -4.84
C ALA A 78 -19.32 -9.11 -5.11
N ARG A 79 -18.45 -10.11 -5.11
CA ARG A 79 -18.76 -11.51 -5.34
C ARG A 79 -17.84 -12.35 -4.46
N GLN A 80 -17.99 -13.66 -4.49
CA GLN A 80 -17.22 -14.50 -3.57
C GLN A 80 -15.69 -14.34 -3.73
N VAL A 81 -15.21 -14.20 -4.96
CA VAL A 81 -13.79 -13.95 -5.26
C VAL A 81 -13.70 -12.83 -6.30
N PHE A 82 -12.94 -11.78 -5.97
CA PHE A 82 -12.67 -10.67 -6.90
C PHE A 82 -11.38 -9.95 -6.50
N PRO A 83 -10.69 -9.30 -7.45
CA PRO A 83 -9.49 -8.54 -7.13
C PRO A 83 -9.80 -7.33 -6.25
N LEU A 84 -9.02 -7.14 -5.20
CA LEU A 84 -9.14 -5.97 -4.32
C LEU A 84 -9.05 -4.66 -5.11
N ARG A 85 -8.24 -4.63 -6.16
CA ARG A 85 -8.07 -3.43 -6.99
C ARG A 85 -9.39 -2.92 -7.59
N GLU A 86 -10.32 -3.81 -7.91
CA GLU A 86 -11.63 -3.39 -8.41
C GLU A 86 -12.39 -2.55 -7.38
N ALA A 87 -12.45 -3.02 -6.14
CA ALA A 87 -13.11 -2.31 -5.06
C ALA A 87 -12.40 -1.00 -4.71
N LEU A 88 -11.06 -1.01 -4.70
CA LEU A 88 -10.28 0.20 -4.47
C LEU A 88 -10.52 1.25 -5.55
N SER A 89 -10.50 0.86 -6.82
CA SER A 89 -10.73 1.79 -7.93
C SER A 89 -12.13 2.40 -7.88
N TRP A 90 -13.14 1.59 -7.56
CA TRP A 90 -14.50 2.07 -7.36
C TRP A 90 -14.56 3.12 -6.24
N ALA A 91 -13.95 2.85 -5.10
CA ALA A 91 -13.95 3.78 -3.96
C ALA A 91 -13.13 5.03 -4.25
N MET A 92 -12.02 4.91 -5.01
CA MET A 92 -11.22 6.06 -5.44
C MET A 92 -12.02 7.03 -6.30
N GLN A 93 -12.87 6.52 -7.19
CA GLN A 93 -13.74 7.37 -8.02
C GLN A 93 -14.74 8.16 -7.20
N GLN A 94 -15.04 7.72 -5.99
CA GLN A 94 -15.93 8.40 -5.06
C GLN A 94 -15.19 9.31 -4.06
N GLY A 95 -13.86 9.44 -4.19
CA GLY A 95 -13.06 10.23 -3.25
C GLY A 95 -12.98 9.62 -1.86
N ARG A 96 -13.07 8.29 -1.74
CA ARG A 96 -13.14 7.60 -0.45
C ARG A 96 -11.88 6.80 -0.09
N ILE A 97 -10.79 6.98 -0.82
CA ILE A 97 -9.50 6.38 -0.49
C ILE A 97 -8.50 7.50 -0.24
N THR A 98 -7.96 7.52 0.95
CA THR A 98 -6.85 8.41 1.31
C THR A 98 -5.53 7.65 1.22
N GLY A 99 -4.42 8.37 1.25
CA GLY A 99 -3.11 7.75 1.20
C GLY A 99 -2.01 8.67 1.64
N GLU A 100 -0.85 8.09 1.82
CA GLU A 100 0.38 8.80 2.11
C GLU A 100 1.55 8.12 1.40
N VAL A 101 2.62 8.88 1.14
CA VAL A 101 3.85 8.35 0.57
C VAL A 101 4.82 8.04 1.70
N TYR A 102 5.32 6.82 1.73
CA TYR A 102 6.39 6.39 2.63
C TYR A 102 7.68 6.29 1.85
N GLU A 103 8.69 7.02 2.27
CA GLU A 103 9.99 7.10 1.59
C GLU A 103 11.08 6.29 2.30
N GLY A 104 10.71 5.46 3.27
CA GLY A 104 11.64 4.54 3.93
C GLY A 104 11.94 3.31 3.08
N HIS A 105 12.37 2.24 3.74
CA HIS A 105 12.75 1.01 3.04
C HIS A 105 11.52 0.20 2.65
N TRP A 106 11.48 -0.18 1.38
CA TRP A 106 10.43 -1.04 0.83
C TRP A 106 10.99 -1.87 -0.33
N LEU A 107 10.73 -3.18 -0.30
CA LEU A 107 11.05 -4.11 -1.39
C LEU A 107 9.93 -5.13 -1.50
N ASP A 108 9.56 -5.47 -2.73
CA ASP A 108 8.81 -6.68 -2.98
C ASP A 108 9.77 -7.86 -3.18
N VAL A 109 9.37 -9.04 -2.77
CA VAL A 109 10.21 -10.25 -2.83
C VAL A 109 9.64 -11.25 -3.85
N GLY A 110 9.01 -10.74 -4.90
CA GLY A 110 8.33 -11.56 -5.90
C GLY A 110 9.23 -12.32 -6.86
N THR A 111 10.54 -12.11 -6.84
CA THR A 111 11.51 -12.86 -7.65
C THR A 111 12.70 -13.28 -6.79
N PRO A 112 13.46 -14.34 -7.20
CA PRO A 112 14.68 -14.73 -6.48
C PRO A 112 15.70 -13.59 -6.32
N ALA A 113 15.85 -12.75 -7.34
CA ALA A 113 16.75 -11.60 -7.28
C ALA A 113 16.29 -10.57 -6.23
N ARG A 114 15.00 -10.27 -6.20
CA ARG A 114 14.44 -9.35 -5.20
C ARG A 114 14.45 -9.93 -3.80
N LEU A 115 14.28 -11.25 -3.66
CA LEU A 115 14.42 -11.93 -2.38
C LEU A 115 15.86 -11.80 -1.86
N ALA A 116 16.86 -12.01 -2.71
CA ALA A 116 18.26 -11.84 -2.34
C ALA A 116 18.55 -10.40 -1.89
N ALA A 117 18.04 -9.41 -2.62
CA ALA A 117 18.15 -8.00 -2.23
C ALA A 117 17.48 -7.72 -0.89
N ALA A 118 16.33 -8.33 -0.64
CA ALA A 118 15.61 -8.18 0.63
C ALA A 118 16.39 -8.78 1.80
N GLN A 119 17.08 -9.89 1.59
CA GLN A 119 17.92 -10.49 2.63
C GLN A 119 19.08 -9.58 3.03
N VAL A 120 19.70 -8.91 2.05
CA VAL A 120 20.76 -7.93 2.31
C VAL A 120 20.20 -6.73 3.08
N LEU A 121 19.07 -6.19 2.62
CA LEU A 121 18.41 -5.06 3.30
C LEU A 121 18.02 -5.43 4.73
N TRP A 122 17.47 -6.61 4.95
CA TRP A 122 17.10 -7.09 6.27
C TRP A 122 18.30 -7.11 7.21
N ALA A 123 19.43 -7.64 6.75
CA ALA A 123 20.64 -7.67 7.53
C ALA A 123 21.13 -6.25 7.89
N GLU A 124 21.04 -5.31 6.98
CA GLU A 124 21.40 -3.90 7.20
C GLU A 124 20.46 -3.24 8.22
N LEU A 125 19.14 -3.44 8.09
CA LEU A 125 18.15 -2.83 8.98
C LEU A 125 18.21 -3.38 10.38
N CYS A 126 18.45 -4.68 10.52
CA CYS A 126 18.52 -5.33 11.82
C CYS A 126 19.90 -5.19 12.46
N GLY A 127 20.97 -5.15 11.65
CA GLY A 127 22.34 -5.08 12.16
C GLY A 127 22.59 -6.11 13.24
N ASP A 128 23.22 -5.70 14.35
CA ASP A 128 23.47 -6.55 15.50
C ASP A 128 22.22 -6.85 16.35
N LYS A 129 21.07 -6.31 15.94
CA LYS A 129 19.81 -6.56 16.62
C LYS A 129 19.19 -7.91 16.27
N ILE A 130 19.75 -8.60 15.30
CA ILE A 130 19.31 -9.95 14.98
C ILE A 130 19.69 -10.86 16.14
N ILE A 131 18.67 -11.37 16.79
CA ILE A 131 18.84 -12.33 17.85
C ILE A 131 18.57 -13.70 17.29
N PRO A 132 19.51 -14.65 17.44
CA PRO A 132 19.30 -16.01 16.96
C PRO A 132 18.07 -16.66 17.54
#